data_bff2a3c16480533ea44d4d7b9ac08f69
#
_entry.id   bff2a3c16480533ea44d4d7b9ac08f69
#
_cell.length_a   1.000
_cell.length_b   1.000
_cell.length_c   1.000
_cell.angle_alpha   90.00
_cell.angle_beta   90.00
_cell.angle_gamma   90.00
#
_symmetry.space_group_name_H-M   'P 1'
#
loop_
_entity.id
_entity.type
_entity.pdbx_description
1 polymer ?
#
loop_
_entity_poly.entity_id
_entity_poly.type
_entity_poly.pdbx_seq_one_letter_code
_entity_poly.pdbx_strand_id
1 'polypeptide(L)'
;MYETDTIDSKIVELLMEDGRMPAAVIARRLGEGLTERIVRYRINKMKKMGIMQIRPIVNSDAFGLSTRADVFLEVESDAIRAVAQLVSKQEYVTYVACSIGENDISLQLVGQNTEEIYQLVTDVIGKIPGVRKTTTSIVPLVVKDVYQWSMPKVIRREEKL
;
A
#
# COMPACT_ATOMS: atom_id res chain seq x y z
N MET A 1 -6.35 6.95 -22.89
CA MET A 1 -6.37 6.57 -21.45
C MET A 1 -7.29 5.36 -21.34
N TYR A 2 -7.01 4.35 -20.51
CA TYR A 2 -7.94 3.25 -20.30
C TYR A 2 -8.98 3.67 -19.27
N GLU A 3 -10.24 3.68 -19.66
CA GLU A 3 -11.35 3.92 -18.75
C GLU A 3 -11.84 2.58 -18.21
N THR A 4 -11.88 2.45 -16.89
CA THR A 4 -12.40 1.25 -16.22
C THR A 4 -13.94 1.26 -16.29
N ASP A 5 -14.51 0.09 -16.55
CA ASP A 5 -15.95 -0.13 -16.55
C ASP A 5 -16.42 -0.93 -15.31
N THR A 6 -17.70 -1.21 -15.24
CA THR A 6 -18.31 -2.00 -14.16
C THR A 6 -17.77 -3.41 -14.09
N ILE A 7 -17.44 -4.00 -15.24
CA ILE A 7 -16.90 -5.36 -15.29
C ILE A 7 -15.50 -5.37 -14.70
N ASP A 8 -14.67 -4.35 -15.01
CA ASP A 8 -13.35 -4.21 -14.42
C ASP A 8 -13.42 -4.08 -12.89
N SER A 9 -14.37 -3.26 -12.39
CA SER A 9 -14.57 -3.11 -10.94
C SER A 9 -14.95 -4.45 -10.28
N LYS A 10 -15.88 -5.20 -10.87
CA LYS A 10 -16.26 -6.52 -10.35
C LYS A 10 -15.11 -7.54 -10.41
N ILE A 11 -14.27 -7.50 -11.44
CA ILE A 11 -13.06 -8.34 -11.53
C ILE A 11 -12.08 -7.99 -10.41
N VAL A 12 -11.86 -6.69 -10.15
CA VAL A 12 -10.98 -6.22 -9.07
C VAL A 12 -11.52 -6.66 -7.71
N GLU A 13 -12.82 -6.52 -7.43
CA GLU A 13 -13.45 -6.98 -6.18
C GLU A 13 -13.19 -8.46 -5.92
N LEU A 14 -13.38 -9.33 -6.93
CA LEU A 14 -13.11 -10.75 -6.81
C LEU A 14 -11.62 -11.06 -6.59
N LEU A 15 -10.73 -10.30 -7.20
CA LEU A 15 -9.28 -10.43 -6.97
C LEU A 15 -8.83 -9.86 -5.63
N MET A 16 -9.60 -8.95 -5.03
CA MET A 16 -9.38 -8.51 -3.65
C MET A 16 -9.81 -9.56 -2.63
N GLU A 17 -10.81 -10.41 -2.95
CA GLU A 17 -11.16 -11.59 -2.14
C GLU A 17 -10.06 -12.66 -2.20
N ASP A 18 -9.61 -12.99 -3.42
CA ASP A 18 -8.54 -13.94 -3.68
C ASP A 18 -7.72 -13.51 -4.91
N GLY A 19 -6.54 -12.95 -4.66
CA GLY A 19 -5.61 -12.49 -5.72
C GLY A 19 -5.13 -13.60 -6.65
N ARG A 20 -5.40 -14.88 -6.33
CA ARG A 20 -5.09 -16.04 -7.17
C ARG A 20 -6.31 -16.64 -7.85
N MET A 21 -7.49 -16.02 -7.73
CA MET A 21 -8.72 -16.55 -8.32
C MET A 21 -8.54 -16.78 -9.83
N PRO A 22 -8.78 -18.00 -10.33
CA PRO A 22 -8.63 -18.30 -11.76
C PRO A 22 -9.61 -17.47 -12.61
N ALA A 23 -9.15 -16.98 -13.76
CA ALA A 23 -9.98 -16.19 -14.66
C ALA A 23 -11.27 -16.93 -15.11
N ALA A 24 -11.22 -18.25 -15.23
CA ALA A 24 -12.40 -19.08 -15.50
C ALA A 24 -13.43 -19.02 -14.37
N VAL A 25 -13.00 -18.96 -13.10
CA VAL A 25 -13.87 -18.83 -11.94
C VAL A 25 -14.50 -17.45 -11.91
N ILE A 26 -13.70 -16.41 -12.15
CA ILE A 26 -14.18 -15.02 -12.26
C ILE A 26 -15.25 -14.91 -13.35
N ALA A 27 -14.97 -15.42 -14.55
CA ALA A 27 -15.91 -15.40 -15.66
C ALA A 27 -17.25 -16.06 -15.29
N ARG A 28 -17.19 -17.23 -14.64
CA ARG A 28 -18.39 -17.95 -14.18
C ARG A 28 -19.18 -17.18 -13.11
N ARG A 29 -18.48 -16.54 -12.14
CA ARG A 29 -19.16 -15.76 -11.08
C ARG A 29 -19.83 -14.51 -11.61
N LEU A 30 -19.21 -13.85 -12.58
CA LEU A 30 -19.75 -12.63 -13.18
C LEU A 30 -20.87 -12.93 -14.19
N GLY A 31 -20.85 -14.08 -14.87
CA GLY A 31 -21.81 -14.41 -15.91
C GLY A 31 -21.74 -13.44 -17.10
N GLU A 32 -22.89 -12.92 -17.52
CA GLU A 32 -22.99 -11.82 -18.52
C GLU A 32 -22.28 -12.13 -19.85
N GLY A 33 -22.12 -13.39 -20.24
CA GLY A 33 -21.42 -13.79 -21.47
C GLY A 33 -19.91 -13.60 -21.42
N LEU A 34 -19.33 -13.38 -20.24
CA LEU A 34 -17.90 -13.25 -20.06
C LEU A 34 -17.19 -14.61 -20.21
N THR A 35 -16.13 -14.62 -21.00
CA THR A 35 -15.26 -15.79 -21.16
C THR A 35 -13.99 -15.63 -20.35
N GLU A 36 -13.34 -16.75 -19.99
CA GLU A 36 -12.01 -16.74 -19.37
C GLU A 36 -11.01 -15.87 -20.14
N ARG A 37 -11.04 -15.96 -21.48
CA ARG A 37 -10.16 -15.17 -22.35
C ARG A 37 -10.38 -13.66 -22.15
N ILE A 38 -11.61 -13.20 -22.08
CA ILE A 38 -11.95 -11.79 -21.87
C ILE A 38 -11.49 -11.33 -20.49
N VAL A 39 -11.76 -12.11 -19.45
CA VAL A 39 -11.33 -11.80 -18.07
C VAL A 39 -9.82 -11.71 -17.99
N ARG A 40 -9.09 -12.69 -18.54
CA ARG A 40 -7.62 -12.70 -18.56
C ARG A 40 -7.04 -11.50 -19.32
N TYR A 41 -7.64 -11.13 -20.45
CA TYR A 41 -7.25 -9.93 -21.20
C TYR A 41 -7.42 -8.67 -20.35
N ARG A 42 -8.57 -8.48 -19.68
CA ARG A 42 -8.87 -7.33 -18.82
C ARG A 42 -7.91 -7.23 -17.64
N ILE A 43 -7.66 -8.33 -16.94
CA ILE A 43 -6.69 -8.42 -15.84
C ILE A 43 -5.31 -7.95 -16.32
N ASN A 44 -4.81 -8.51 -17.41
CA ASN A 44 -3.50 -8.16 -17.94
C ASN A 44 -3.43 -6.70 -18.38
N LYS A 45 -4.49 -6.18 -18.97
CA LYS A 45 -4.59 -4.77 -19.37
C LYS A 45 -4.57 -3.83 -18.17
N MET A 46 -5.37 -4.10 -17.13
CA MET A 46 -5.38 -3.31 -15.89
C MET A 46 -4.02 -3.33 -15.20
N LYS A 47 -3.35 -4.50 -15.14
CA LYS A 47 -1.97 -4.61 -14.62
C LYS A 47 -0.98 -3.77 -15.42
N LYS A 48 -1.01 -3.87 -16.75
CA LYS A 48 -0.11 -3.10 -17.65
C LYS A 48 -0.32 -1.59 -17.53
N MET A 49 -1.56 -1.16 -17.30
CA MET A 49 -1.92 0.25 -17.15
C MET A 49 -1.72 0.78 -15.72
N GLY A 50 -1.23 -0.07 -14.78
CA GLY A 50 -0.99 0.33 -13.40
C GLY A 50 -2.26 0.53 -12.56
N ILE A 51 -3.44 0.09 -13.04
CA ILE A 51 -4.72 0.22 -12.33
C ILE A 51 -4.75 -0.70 -11.11
N MET A 52 -4.14 -1.87 -11.21
CA MET A 52 -4.00 -2.81 -10.09
C MET A 52 -2.67 -3.56 -10.15
N GLN A 53 -2.28 -4.08 -8.99
CA GLN A 53 -1.15 -5.01 -8.84
C GLN A 53 -1.61 -6.21 -8.01
N ILE A 54 -1.07 -7.38 -8.33
CA ILE A 54 -1.28 -8.60 -7.53
C ILE A 54 0.06 -8.93 -6.88
N ARG A 55 0.13 -8.82 -5.57
CA ARG A 55 1.32 -9.10 -4.75
C ARG A 55 0.95 -9.93 -3.54
N PRO A 56 1.84 -10.78 -3.02
CA PRO A 56 1.62 -11.43 -1.74
C PRO A 56 1.62 -10.39 -0.61
N ILE A 57 0.73 -10.56 0.35
CA ILE A 57 0.76 -9.84 1.62
C ILE A 57 1.50 -10.73 2.61
N VAL A 58 2.60 -10.21 3.14
CA VAL A 58 3.46 -10.95 4.06
C VAL A 58 3.08 -10.61 5.50
N ASN A 59 2.87 -11.63 6.32
CA ASN A 59 2.79 -11.46 7.76
C ASN A 59 4.21 -11.32 8.33
N SER A 60 4.62 -10.09 8.64
CA SER A 60 5.96 -9.80 9.16
C SER A 60 6.28 -10.54 10.46
N ASP A 61 5.27 -10.76 11.31
CA ASP A 61 5.44 -11.45 12.60
C ASP A 61 5.92 -12.91 12.39
N ALA A 62 5.44 -13.57 11.32
CA ALA A 62 5.87 -14.93 10.97
C ALA A 62 7.34 -15.01 10.54
N PHE A 63 7.96 -13.88 10.22
CA PHE A 63 9.38 -13.76 9.86
C PHE A 63 10.21 -13.12 10.97
N GLY A 64 9.66 -13.01 12.19
CA GLY A 64 10.36 -12.46 13.34
C GLY A 64 10.37 -10.93 13.42
N LEU A 65 9.69 -10.23 12.51
CA LEU A 65 9.56 -8.77 12.51
C LEU A 65 8.22 -8.38 13.16
N SER A 66 8.14 -8.58 14.49
CA SER A 66 6.88 -8.47 15.25
C SER A 66 6.62 -7.07 15.81
N THR A 67 7.59 -6.16 15.74
CA THR A 67 7.44 -4.80 16.23
C THR A 67 7.20 -3.84 15.07
N ARG A 68 6.13 -3.05 15.16
CA ARG A 68 5.79 -1.99 14.20
C ARG A 68 5.89 -0.64 14.86
N ALA A 69 6.31 0.35 14.10
CA ALA A 69 6.34 1.74 14.54
C ALA A 69 5.89 2.69 13.43
N ASP A 70 5.09 3.68 13.81
CA ASP A 70 4.84 4.86 13.00
C ASP A 70 5.88 5.92 13.36
N VAL A 71 6.55 6.47 12.36
CA VAL A 71 7.57 7.50 12.53
C VAL A 71 7.21 8.72 11.69
N PHE A 72 7.28 9.87 12.31
CA PHE A 72 7.02 11.15 11.68
C PHE A 72 8.30 11.98 11.69
N LEU A 73 8.62 12.59 10.55
CA LEU A 73 9.82 13.40 10.39
C LEU A 73 9.44 14.85 10.12
N GLU A 74 10.13 15.75 10.82
CA GLU A 74 10.29 17.13 10.42
C GLU A 74 11.61 17.25 9.64
N VAL A 75 11.54 17.81 8.43
CA VAL A 75 12.67 17.85 7.48
C VAL A 75 12.83 19.27 6.95
N GLU A 76 14.03 19.64 6.57
CA GLU A 76 14.26 20.89 5.85
C GLU A 76 13.50 20.90 4.53
N SER A 77 12.85 22.02 4.20
CA SER A 77 11.88 22.12 3.10
C SER A 77 12.44 21.74 1.73
N ASP A 78 13.73 22.01 1.51
CA ASP A 78 14.45 21.66 0.28
C ASP A 78 14.93 20.19 0.25
N ALA A 79 14.98 19.51 1.40
CA ALA A 79 15.46 18.15 1.54
C ALA A 79 14.33 17.08 1.53
N ILE A 80 13.04 17.45 1.64
CA ILE A 80 11.91 16.52 1.85
C ILE A 80 11.94 15.37 0.84
N ARG A 81 12.05 15.66 -0.46
CA ARG A 81 12.04 14.62 -1.50
C ARG A 81 13.27 13.71 -1.44
N ALA A 82 14.43 14.27 -1.16
CA ALA A 82 15.66 13.50 -1.08
C ALA A 82 15.64 12.56 0.14
N VAL A 83 15.21 13.06 1.30
CA VAL A 83 15.03 12.26 2.52
C VAL A 83 14.01 11.14 2.29
N ALA A 84 12.82 11.44 1.73
CA ALA A 84 11.81 10.44 1.45
C ALA A 84 12.33 9.32 0.52
N GLN A 85 13.11 9.66 -0.51
CA GLN A 85 13.73 8.69 -1.40
C GLN A 85 14.82 7.84 -0.71
N LEU A 86 15.58 8.41 0.21
CA LEU A 86 16.59 7.67 0.97
C LEU A 86 15.93 6.69 1.93
N VAL A 87 14.93 7.14 2.67
CA VAL A 87 14.17 6.31 3.61
C VAL A 87 13.44 5.18 2.90
N SER A 88 12.83 5.45 1.73
CA SER A 88 12.08 4.43 0.98
C SER A 88 12.92 3.28 0.43
N LYS A 89 14.24 3.38 0.47
CA LYS A 89 15.17 2.31 0.06
C LYS A 89 15.56 1.37 1.21
N GLN A 90 15.19 1.71 2.44
CA GLN A 90 15.53 0.90 3.61
C GLN A 90 14.60 -0.32 3.69
N GLU A 91 15.16 -1.50 3.90
CA GLU A 91 14.44 -2.78 3.88
C GLU A 91 13.38 -2.91 4.99
N TYR A 92 13.61 -2.28 6.13
CA TYR A 92 12.70 -2.26 7.28
C TYR A 92 11.60 -1.21 7.18
N VAL A 93 11.59 -0.40 6.13
CA VAL A 93 10.57 0.61 5.88
C VAL A 93 9.49 0.03 4.98
N THR A 94 8.28 -0.07 5.49
CA THR A 94 7.13 -0.66 4.77
C THR A 94 6.27 0.39 4.06
N TYR A 95 6.34 1.64 4.52
CA TYR A 95 5.55 2.74 3.98
C TYR A 95 6.30 4.07 4.13
N VAL A 96 6.20 4.94 3.12
CA VAL A 96 6.69 6.32 3.18
C VAL A 96 5.72 7.21 2.41
N ALA A 97 5.31 8.32 3.02
CA ALA A 97 4.57 9.39 2.35
C ALA A 97 5.09 10.77 2.76
N CYS A 98 5.06 11.71 1.81
CA CYS A 98 5.23 13.12 2.11
C CYS A 98 3.88 13.72 2.48
N SER A 99 3.83 14.53 3.52
CA SER A 99 2.62 15.15 4.07
C SER A 99 2.68 16.67 3.95
N ILE A 100 1.53 17.30 4.04
CA ILE A 100 1.40 18.75 4.24
C ILE A 100 0.75 18.91 5.62
N GLY A 101 1.44 19.55 6.56
CA GLY A 101 0.95 19.75 7.93
C GLY A 101 2.10 19.85 8.92
N GLU A 102 1.88 19.35 10.13
CA GLU A 102 2.83 19.41 11.24
C GLU A 102 4.13 18.62 10.97
N ASN A 103 4.02 17.51 10.25
CA ASN A 103 5.16 16.67 9.86
C ASN A 103 5.28 16.62 8.35
N ASP A 104 6.51 16.56 7.84
CA ASP A 104 6.82 16.56 6.41
C ASP A 104 6.78 15.16 5.79
N ILE A 105 7.18 14.13 6.55
CA ILE A 105 7.19 12.74 6.11
C ILE A 105 6.60 11.85 7.19
N SER A 106 5.73 10.93 6.79
CA SER A 106 5.27 9.81 7.59
C SER A 106 5.80 8.51 7.02
N LEU A 107 6.26 7.62 7.89
CA LEU A 107 6.74 6.30 7.50
C LEU A 107 6.38 5.25 8.53
N GLN A 108 6.34 4.00 8.09
CA GLN A 108 6.12 2.83 8.93
C GLN A 108 7.33 1.92 8.89
N LEU A 109 7.74 1.45 10.07
CA LEU A 109 8.85 0.53 10.26
C LEU A 109 8.37 -0.82 10.77
N VAL A 110 9.11 -1.86 10.42
CA VAL A 110 9.04 -3.17 11.07
C VAL A 110 10.43 -3.54 11.59
N GLY A 111 10.44 -4.22 12.73
CA GLY A 111 11.68 -4.71 13.37
C GLY A 111 11.38 -5.88 14.28
N GLN A 112 12.42 -6.54 14.79
CA GLN A 112 12.28 -7.69 15.67
C GLN A 112 11.76 -7.31 17.07
N ASN A 113 12.22 -6.15 17.57
CA ASN A 113 11.89 -5.64 18.90
C ASN A 113 11.99 -4.11 18.95
N THR A 114 11.60 -3.52 20.06
CA THR A 114 11.61 -2.08 20.28
C THR A 114 13.01 -1.48 20.27
N GLU A 115 14.02 -2.23 20.71
CA GLU A 115 15.41 -1.77 20.72
C GLU A 115 15.92 -1.59 19.28
N GLU A 116 15.65 -2.54 18.39
CA GLU A 116 15.99 -2.42 16.98
C GLU A 116 15.30 -1.21 16.33
N ILE A 117 14.00 -1.01 16.59
CA ILE A 117 13.28 0.19 16.10
C ILE A 117 13.97 1.47 16.61
N TYR A 118 14.36 1.51 17.89
CA TYR A 118 15.06 2.66 18.45
C TYR A 118 16.38 2.93 17.70
N GLN A 119 17.20 1.90 17.48
CA GLN A 119 18.46 2.02 16.75
C GLN A 119 18.25 2.51 15.29
N LEU A 120 17.25 1.91 14.60
CA LEU A 120 16.91 2.32 13.23
C LEU A 120 16.51 3.80 13.15
N VAL A 121 15.72 4.27 14.10
CA VAL A 121 15.29 5.68 14.12
C VAL A 121 16.44 6.61 14.50
N THR A 122 17.20 6.29 15.53
CA THR A 122 18.23 7.21 16.07
C THR A 122 19.53 7.18 15.28
N ASP A 123 19.96 6.00 14.82
CA ASP A 123 21.28 5.84 14.22
C ASP A 123 21.26 5.86 12.70
N VAL A 124 20.09 5.61 12.10
CA VAL A 124 19.95 5.61 10.64
C VAL A 124 19.10 6.77 10.18
N ILE A 125 17.81 6.79 10.52
CA ILE A 125 16.85 7.78 9.99
C ILE A 125 17.17 9.19 10.50
N GLY A 126 17.40 9.34 11.80
CA GLY A 126 17.66 10.62 12.44
C GLY A 126 19.00 11.27 12.01
N LYS A 127 19.91 10.46 11.42
CA LYS A 127 21.20 10.95 10.90
C LYS A 127 21.17 11.31 9.41
N ILE A 128 20.02 11.12 8.74
CA ILE A 128 19.90 11.52 7.33
C ILE A 128 19.98 13.05 7.23
N PRO A 129 20.86 13.60 6.39
CA PRO A 129 20.96 15.05 6.22
C PRO A 129 19.62 15.67 5.83
N GLY A 130 19.23 16.74 6.53
CA GLY A 130 17.95 17.42 6.36
C GLY A 130 16.87 16.96 7.34
N VAL A 131 17.00 15.84 8.03
CA VAL A 131 16.11 15.46 9.12
C VAL A 131 16.39 16.32 10.35
N ARG A 132 15.38 17.05 10.82
CA ARG A 132 15.48 17.93 11.99
C ARG A 132 14.98 17.27 13.27
N LYS A 133 13.91 16.45 13.12
CA LYS A 133 13.27 15.78 14.26
C LYS A 133 12.59 14.50 13.82
N THR A 134 12.61 13.52 14.70
CA THR A 134 11.88 12.26 14.56
C THR A 134 10.92 12.11 15.73
N THR A 135 9.67 11.72 15.44
CA THR A 135 8.68 11.35 16.45
C THR A 135 8.25 9.93 16.16
N THR A 136 8.41 9.02 17.12
CA THR A 136 8.18 7.58 16.95
C THR A 136 7.09 7.10 17.90
N SER A 137 6.14 6.34 17.38
CA SER A 137 5.10 5.67 18.13
C SER A 137 5.15 4.18 17.86
N ILE A 138 5.36 3.36 18.90
CA ILE A 138 5.24 1.91 18.77
C ILE A 138 3.78 1.56 18.58
N VAL A 139 3.49 0.71 17.60
CA VAL A 139 2.13 0.24 17.26
C VAL A 139 1.94 -1.17 17.81
N PRO A 140 1.33 -1.35 19.00
CA PRO A 140 1.17 -2.67 19.62
C PRO A 140 0.05 -3.48 18.97
N LEU A 141 -0.90 -2.84 18.30
CA LEU A 141 -2.06 -3.49 17.69
C LEU A 141 -2.49 -2.78 16.42
N VAL A 142 -2.52 -3.51 15.32
CA VAL A 142 -3.13 -3.07 14.06
C VAL A 142 -4.54 -3.65 14.00
N VAL A 143 -5.55 -2.80 14.01
CA VAL A 143 -6.97 -3.22 13.94
C VAL A 143 -7.40 -3.47 12.50
N LYS A 144 -6.87 -2.68 11.56
CA LYS A 144 -7.11 -2.83 10.12
C LYS A 144 -5.89 -2.34 9.35
N ASP A 145 -5.36 -3.20 8.50
CA ASP A 145 -4.25 -2.85 7.62
C ASP A 145 -4.75 -2.29 6.28
N VAL A 146 -3.89 -1.55 5.59
CA VAL A 146 -4.13 -1.02 4.24
C VAL A 146 -4.49 -2.12 3.24
N TYR A 147 -4.03 -3.34 3.45
CA TYR A 147 -4.34 -4.51 2.62
C TYR A 147 -5.76 -5.05 2.81
N GLN A 148 -6.44 -4.66 3.89
CA GLN A 148 -7.82 -5.05 4.20
C GLN A 148 -8.84 -4.01 3.71
N TRP A 149 -8.38 -3.05 2.90
CA TRP A 149 -9.26 -2.09 2.26
C TRP A 149 -10.12 -2.78 1.20
N SER A 150 -11.38 -2.40 1.15
CA SER A 150 -12.31 -2.80 0.09
C SER A 150 -12.72 -1.56 -0.71
N MET A 151 -12.86 -1.74 -2.02
CA MET A 151 -13.26 -0.64 -2.89
C MET A 151 -14.65 -0.13 -2.51
N PRO A 152 -14.83 1.17 -2.23
CA PRO A 152 -16.15 1.73 -1.97
C PRO A 152 -17.05 1.46 -3.17
N LYS A 153 -18.32 1.10 -2.91
CA LYS A 153 -19.31 1.07 -3.99
C LYS A 153 -19.38 2.47 -4.58
N VAL A 154 -18.88 2.61 -5.79
CA VAL A 154 -18.98 3.87 -6.52
C VAL A 154 -20.46 4.15 -6.68
N ILE A 155 -20.97 5.21 -6.05
CA ILE A 155 -22.30 5.73 -6.31
C ILE A 155 -22.23 6.23 -7.74
N ARG A 156 -22.72 5.43 -8.69
CA ARG A 156 -22.90 5.90 -10.07
C ARG A 156 -23.81 7.11 -9.98
N ARG A 157 -23.34 8.25 -10.44
CA ARG A 157 -24.27 9.29 -10.87
C ARG A 157 -25.09 8.63 -11.97
N GLU A 158 -26.35 8.31 -11.67
CA GLU A 158 -27.31 8.03 -12.71
C GLU A 158 -27.27 9.23 -13.65
N GLU A 159 -26.80 9.01 -14.87
CA GLU A 159 -27.01 9.97 -15.92
C GLU A 159 -28.52 10.17 -16.01
N LYS A 160 -29.00 11.30 -15.50
CA LYS A 160 -30.38 11.73 -15.76
C LYS A 160 -30.44 11.97 -17.27
N LEU A 161 -31.17 11.06 -17.95
CA LEU A 161 -31.71 11.29 -19.30
C LEU A 161 -32.56 12.56 -19.32
#